data_75075ee66a36eb7e2b164d6d79eaa597
#
_entry.id   75075ee66a36eb7e2b164d6d79eaa597
#
_cell.length_a   1.000
_cell.length_b   1.000
_cell.length_c   1.000
_cell.angle_alpha   90.00
_cell.angle_beta   90.00
_cell.angle_gamma   90.00
#
_symmetry.space_group_name_H-M   'P 1'
#
loop_
_entity.id
_entity.type
_entity.pdbx_description
1 polymer ?
#
loop_
_entity_poly.entity_id
_entity_poly.type
_entity_poly.pdbx_seq_one_letter_code
_entity_poly.pdbx_strand_id
1 'polypeptide(L)'
;PRIAEKVVTFPIIGEVAAGYDHIALEDWSGDTVDIPEHELHGRPRSDFFVLSVHGDSMYPDFREGDKVLVLKTPTLTRSGDIGVVMYDDDQATLKKVEYMPGEDWMRLVPINPMYPARTIEGADLERCHILGTPWLLIRNFAKK
;
A
#
# COMPACT_ATOMS: atom_id res chain seq x y z
N PRO A 1 -29.08 24.78 7.51
CA PRO A 1 -28.27 24.47 6.35
C PRO A 1 -27.22 23.44 6.68
N ARG A 2 -26.88 22.71 5.67
CA ARG A 2 -25.89 21.67 5.79
C ARG A 2 -24.54 22.18 5.27
N ILE A 3 -23.50 21.87 5.99
CA ILE A 3 -22.17 22.17 5.54
C ILE A 3 -21.63 20.96 4.79
N ALA A 4 -21.23 21.18 3.55
CA ALA A 4 -20.67 20.11 2.76
C ALA A 4 -19.37 19.61 3.41
N GLU A 5 -19.20 18.32 3.40
CA GLU A 5 -17.99 17.74 3.94
C GLU A 5 -16.82 18.05 3.02
N LYS A 6 -15.69 18.40 3.61
CA LYS A 6 -14.49 18.63 2.84
C LYS A 6 -13.92 17.33 2.34
N VAL A 7 -13.43 17.33 1.14
CA VAL A 7 -12.75 16.17 0.57
C VAL A 7 -11.34 16.55 0.20
N VAL A 8 -10.48 15.55 0.20
CA VAL A 8 -9.11 15.68 -0.25
C VAL A 8 -8.97 14.81 -1.49
N THR A 9 -8.52 15.40 -2.58
CA THR A 9 -8.40 14.70 -3.84
C THR A 9 -6.99 14.14 -3.98
N PHE A 10 -6.89 12.85 -4.28
CA PHE A 10 -5.62 12.16 -4.49
C PHE A 10 -5.54 11.64 -5.91
N PRO A 11 -4.38 11.79 -6.56
CA PRO A 11 -4.16 11.06 -7.80
C PRO A 11 -3.98 9.58 -7.48
N ILE A 12 -4.42 8.74 -8.41
CA ILE A 12 -4.22 7.29 -8.26
C ILE A 12 -2.89 6.97 -8.92
N ILE A 13 -1.97 6.45 -8.14
CA ILE A 13 -0.61 6.23 -8.60
C ILE A 13 -0.54 4.91 -9.35
N GLY A 14 0.03 4.94 -10.55
CA GLY A 14 0.22 3.72 -11.35
C GLY A 14 1.46 2.97 -10.95
N GLU A 15 2.52 3.68 -10.61
CA GLU A 15 3.79 3.07 -10.24
C GLU A 15 4.41 3.81 -9.08
N VAL A 16 5.21 3.09 -8.31
CA VAL A 16 5.99 3.65 -7.22
C VAL A 16 7.43 3.24 -7.43
N ALA A 17 8.33 4.21 -7.31
CA ALA A 17 9.76 3.94 -7.35
C ALA A 17 10.37 4.32 -6.01
N ALA A 18 11.24 3.48 -5.48
CA ALA A 18 11.94 3.76 -4.23
C ALA A 18 13.27 4.41 -4.55
N GLY A 19 13.53 5.56 -3.92
CA GLY A 19 14.84 6.19 -3.97
C GLY A 19 15.65 5.82 -2.75
N TYR A 20 16.77 6.50 -2.56
CA TYR A 20 17.61 6.21 -1.41
C TYR A 20 16.94 6.53 -0.11
N ASP A 21 16.32 7.69 -0.02
CA ASP A 21 15.70 8.17 1.22
C ASP A 21 14.25 8.50 1.04
N HIS A 22 13.64 8.24 -0.09
CA HIS A 22 12.29 8.69 -0.33
C HIS A 22 11.60 7.80 -1.34
N ILE A 23 10.29 7.92 -1.40
CA ILE A 23 9.44 7.23 -2.37
C ILE A 23 9.11 8.23 -3.47
N ALA A 24 9.40 7.86 -4.70
CA ALA A 24 9.01 8.66 -5.84
C ALA A 24 7.72 8.08 -6.41
N LEU A 25 6.67 8.89 -6.45
CA LEU A 25 5.38 8.48 -6.98
C LEU A 25 5.30 8.92 -8.42
N GLU A 26 5.19 7.96 -9.32
CA GLU A 26 5.26 8.21 -10.76
C GLU A 26 4.12 7.56 -11.48
N ASP A 27 4.03 7.91 -12.74
CA ASP A 27 3.11 7.26 -13.66
C ASP A 27 1.67 7.34 -13.19
N TRP A 28 1.27 8.54 -12.85
CA TRP A 28 -0.09 8.82 -12.48
C TRP A 28 -1.00 8.53 -13.69
N SER A 29 -2.05 7.73 -13.45
CA SER A 29 -2.96 7.30 -14.50
C SER A 29 -3.86 8.41 -15.03
N GLY A 30 -3.94 9.52 -14.34
CA GLY A 30 -4.86 10.60 -14.67
C GLY A 30 -6.16 10.53 -13.89
N ASP A 31 -6.41 9.42 -13.24
CA ASP A 31 -7.60 9.26 -12.40
C ASP A 31 -7.33 9.78 -11.00
N THR A 32 -8.40 10.25 -10.36
CA THR A 32 -8.31 10.73 -8.98
C THR A 32 -9.40 10.10 -8.15
N VAL A 33 -9.24 10.18 -6.85
CA VAL A 33 -10.28 9.77 -5.91
C VAL A 33 -10.38 10.84 -4.82
N ASP A 34 -11.61 11.14 -4.43
CA ASP A 34 -11.88 12.10 -3.36
C ASP A 34 -12.14 11.35 -2.07
N ILE A 35 -11.44 11.75 -1.03
CA ILE A 35 -11.56 11.11 0.28
C ILE A 35 -12.00 12.15 1.28
N PRO A 36 -13.03 11.87 2.09
CA PRO A 36 -13.44 12.82 3.11
C PRO A 36 -12.29 13.16 4.05
N GLU A 37 -12.13 14.44 4.32
CA GLU A 37 -10.99 14.90 5.09
C GLU A 37 -10.90 14.24 6.46
N HIS A 38 -12.04 13.96 7.08
CA HIS A 38 -12.04 13.37 8.41
C HIS A 38 -11.42 11.96 8.43
N GLU A 39 -11.38 11.28 7.28
CA GLU A 39 -10.77 9.95 7.20
C GLU A 39 -9.26 9.99 7.38
N LEU A 40 -8.66 11.16 7.25
CA LEU A 40 -7.21 11.29 7.44
C LEU A 40 -6.83 11.47 8.91
N HIS A 41 -7.82 11.62 9.78
CA HIS A 41 -7.62 11.73 11.22
C HIS A 41 -6.61 12.82 11.59
N GLY A 42 -6.72 13.97 10.92
CA GLY A 42 -5.88 15.12 11.22
C GLY A 42 -4.49 15.08 10.61
N ARG A 43 -4.16 14.02 9.90
CA ARG A 43 -2.84 13.95 9.23
C ARG A 43 -2.86 14.75 7.94
N PRO A 44 -1.73 15.31 7.55
CA PRO A 44 -1.67 16.05 6.29
C PRO A 44 -1.77 15.10 5.10
N ARG A 45 -2.26 15.66 4.00
CA ARG A 45 -2.40 14.90 2.76
C ARG A 45 -1.09 14.26 2.33
N SER A 46 0.03 14.94 2.58
CA SER A 46 1.34 14.44 2.15
C SER A 46 1.78 13.16 2.86
N ASP A 47 1.07 12.75 3.92
CA ASP A 47 1.37 11.49 4.59
C ASP A 47 0.82 10.29 3.85
N PHE A 48 0.06 10.50 2.77
CA PHE A 48 -0.68 9.43 2.12
C PHE A 48 -0.46 9.41 0.61
N PHE A 49 -0.74 8.26 0.02
CA PHE A 49 -0.91 8.14 -1.41
C PHE A 49 -1.92 7.02 -1.69
N VAL A 50 -2.40 6.96 -2.94
CA VAL A 50 -3.43 5.99 -3.31
C VAL A 50 -2.90 5.08 -4.42
N LEU A 51 -3.08 3.79 -4.21
CA LEU A 51 -2.71 2.77 -5.20
C LEU A 51 -3.95 2.01 -5.65
N SER A 52 -3.89 1.50 -6.88
CA SER A 52 -4.86 0.53 -7.34
C SER A 52 -4.35 -0.88 -7.06
N VAL A 53 -5.26 -1.76 -6.70
CA VAL A 53 -4.93 -3.16 -6.49
C VAL A 53 -4.99 -3.88 -7.83
N HIS A 54 -3.94 -4.63 -8.16
CA HIS A 54 -3.86 -5.45 -9.35
C HIS A 54 -3.68 -6.89 -8.94
N GLY A 55 -4.42 -7.78 -9.62
CA GLY A 55 -4.31 -9.20 -9.35
C GLY A 55 -5.11 -9.61 -8.13
N ASP A 56 -4.96 -10.86 -7.73
CA ASP A 56 -5.77 -11.43 -6.68
C ASP A 56 -4.97 -12.15 -5.59
N SER A 57 -3.70 -11.80 -5.43
CA SER A 57 -2.86 -12.44 -4.41
C SER A 57 -3.32 -12.14 -2.99
N MET A 58 -4.09 -11.07 -2.81
CA MET A 58 -4.61 -10.68 -1.50
C MET A 58 -6.12 -10.88 -1.42
N TYR A 59 -6.70 -11.61 -2.36
CA TYR A 59 -8.11 -11.96 -2.32
C TYR A 59 -8.38 -12.88 -1.13
N PRO A 60 -9.48 -12.73 -0.41
CA PRO A 60 -10.62 -11.86 -0.70
C PRO A 60 -10.55 -10.49 -0.04
N ASP A 61 -9.54 -10.19 0.76
CA ASP A 61 -9.51 -8.93 1.49
C ASP A 61 -9.31 -7.74 0.57
N PHE A 62 -8.50 -7.91 -0.47
CA PHE A 62 -8.27 -6.87 -1.48
C PHE A 62 -8.54 -7.49 -2.85
N ARG A 63 -9.25 -6.77 -3.70
CA ARG A 63 -9.66 -7.28 -5.00
C ARG A 63 -9.16 -6.40 -6.12
N GLU A 64 -9.02 -6.99 -7.29
CA GLU A 64 -8.65 -6.26 -8.49
C GLU A 64 -9.54 -5.03 -8.65
N GLY A 65 -8.94 -3.87 -8.84
CA GLY A 65 -9.66 -2.63 -9.03
C GLY A 65 -9.96 -1.85 -7.77
N ASP A 66 -9.74 -2.44 -6.60
CA ASP A 66 -9.84 -1.68 -5.35
C ASP A 66 -8.83 -0.55 -5.34
N LYS A 67 -9.17 0.53 -4.64
CA LYS A 67 -8.23 1.61 -4.38
C LYS A 67 -7.87 1.58 -2.91
N VAL A 68 -6.62 1.79 -2.60
CA VAL A 68 -6.14 1.75 -1.22
C VAL A 68 -5.44 3.06 -0.90
N LEU A 69 -5.95 3.74 0.12
CA LEU A 69 -5.25 4.88 0.68
C LEU A 69 -4.18 4.34 1.59
N VAL A 70 -2.95 4.71 1.33
CA VAL A 70 -1.79 4.17 2.03
C VAL A 70 -1.17 5.26 2.90
N LEU A 71 -0.97 4.95 4.18
CA LEU A 71 -0.22 5.82 5.06
C LEU A 71 1.26 5.49 4.88
N LYS A 72 2.05 6.49 4.50
CA LYS A 72 3.48 6.29 4.29
C LYS A 72 4.16 6.00 5.63
N THR A 73 4.85 4.90 5.69
CA THR A 73 5.66 4.54 6.85
C THR A 73 6.70 3.52 6.41
N PRO A 74 7.93 3.65 6.88
CA PRO A 74 8.99 2.71 6.48
C PRO A 74 9.01 1.43 7.29
N THR A 75 8.18 1.34 8.34
CA THR A 75 8.18 0.18 9.21
C THR A 75 6.74 -0.21 9.53
N LEU A 76 6.58 -1.47 9.94
CA LEU A 76 5.28 -1.97 10.38
C LEU A 76 5.32 -2.18 11.89
N THR A 77 4.16 -2.02 12.52
CA THR A 77 4.07 -2.08 13.97
C THR A 77 4.26 -3.49 14.49
N ARG A 78 3.71 -4.49 13.78
CA ARG A 78 3.76 -5.87 14.23
C ARG A 78 3.95 -6.81 13.06
N SER A 79 4.63 -7.92 13.35
CA SER A 79 4.75 -9.01 12.39
C SER A 79 3.36 -9.54 12.06
N GLY A 80 3.11 -9.75 10.78
CA GLY A 80 1.82 -10.23 10.30
C GLY A 80 0.90 -9.14 9.80
N ASP A 81 1.23 -7.88 10.07
CA ASP A 81 0.44 -6.77 9.53
C ASP A 81 0.61 -6.69 8.02
N ILE A 82 -0.42 -6.15 7.37
CA ILE A 82 -0.37 -5.94 5.92
C ILE A 82 0.41 -4.66 5.65
N GLY A 83 1.35 -4.77 4.73
CA GLY A 83 2.12 -3.62 4.29
C GLY A 83 2.09 -3.47 2.79
N VAL A 84 2.41 -2.27 2.34
CA VAL A 84 2.69 -2.01 0.94
C VAL A 84 4.20 -2.15 0.78
N VAL A 85 4.62 -3.12 -0.02
CA VAL A 85 6.03 -3.46 -0.12
C VAL A 85 6.48 -3.43 -1.57
N MET A 86 7.76 -3.18 -1.77
CA MET A 86 8.38 -3.26 -3.07
C MET A 86 9.70 -3.99 -2.92
N TYR A 87 9.90 -5.04 -3.71
CA TYR A 87 11.11 -5.83 -3.70
C TYR A 87 11.81 -5.68 -5.03
N ASP A 88 13.07 -5.26 -5.00
CA ASP A 88 13.83 -4.92 -6.19
C ASP A 88 13.10 -3.83 -6.97
N ASP A 89 12.96 -4.02 -8.27
CA ASP A 89 12.26 -3.09 -9.14
C ASP A 89 10.85 -3.55 -9.46
N ASP A 90 10.34 -4.50 -8.70
CA ASP A 90 8.96 -4.96 -8.88
C ASP A 90 8.00 -3.85 -8.51
N GLN A 91 6.76 -3.99 -8.97
CA GLN A 91 5.72 -3.05 -8.60
C GLN A 91 5.39 -3.17 -7.12
N ALA A 92 4.92 -2.07 -6.55
CA ALA A 92 4.47 -2.08 -5.18
C ALA A 92 3.25 -3.00 -5.05
N THR A 93 3.21 -3.77 -3.98
CA THR A 93 2.15 -4.74 -3.75
C THR A 93 1.80 -4.80 -2.28
N LEU A 94 0.60 -5.32 -2.01
CA LEU A 94 0.15 -5.56 -0.64
C LEU A 94 0.49 -6.99 -0.27
N LYS A 95 1.03 -7.17 0.92
CA LYS A 95 1.33 -8.51 1.46
C LYS A 95 1.28 -8.45 2.97
N LYS A 96 0.97 -9.58 3.59
CA LYS A 96 1.25 -9.73 5.02
C LYS A 96 2.77 -9.82 5.15
N VAL A 97 3.31 -9.11 6.12
CA VAL A 97 4.75 -9.05 6.30
C VAL A 97 5.09 -9.65 7.65
N GLU A 98 5.76 -10.79 7.62
CA GLU A 98 6.22 -11.48 8.83
C GLU A 98 7.70 -11.23 9.02
N TYR A 99 8.09 -11.00 10.26
CA TYR A 99 9.48 -10.77 10.61
C TYR A 99 9.67 -11.06 12.10
N MET A 100 10.91 -11.18 12.50
CA MET A 100 11.25 -11.36 13.92
C MET A 100 12.27 -10.29 14.29
N PRO A 101 11.98 -9.43 15.27
CA PRO A 101 12.93 -8.39 15.66
C PRO A 101 14.28 -8.99 15.99
N GLY A 102 15.35 -8.37 15.48
CA GLY A 102 16.71 -8.82 15.70
C GLY A 102 17.19 -9.87 14.74
N GLU A 103 16.34 -10.37 13.86
CA GLU A 103 16.74 -11.34 12.85
C GLU A 103 16.73 -10.69 11.46
N ASP A 104 17.45 -11.29 10.54
CA ASP A 104 17.67 -10.68 9.23
C ASP A 104 16.88 -11.39 8.14
N TRP A 105 15.59 -11.58 8.39
CA TRP A 105 14.69 -12.13 7.37
C TRP A 105 13.34 -11.43 7.44
N MET A 106 12.64 -11.51 6.32
CA MET A 106 11.29 -11.01 6.19
C MET A 106 10.55 -11.95 5.24
N ARG A 107 9.30 -12.20 5.52
CA ARG A 107 8.51 -13.09 4.71
C ARG A 107 7.27 -12.36 4.22
N LEU A 108 7.09 -12.34 2.90
CA LEU A 108 5.96 -11.70 2.26
C LEU A 108 4.91 -12.77 1.97
N VAL A 109 3.75 -12.66 2.62
CA VAL A 109 2.76 -13.72 2.60
C VAL A 109 1.48 -13.21 1.95
N PRO A 110 1.05 -13.81 0.83
CA PRO A 110 -0.24 -13.47 0.24
C PRO A 110 -1.37 -14.04 1.08
N ILE A 111 -2.55 -13.40 1.03
CA ILE A 111 -3.73 -13.93 1.69
C ILE A 111 -4.30 -15.10 0.89
N ASN A 112 -4.25 -14.97 -0.45
CA ASN A 112 -4.76 -16.02 -1.33
C ASN A 112 -3.77 -17.18 -1.37
N PRO A 113 -4.18 -18.40 -0.89
CA PRO A 113 -3.25 -19.52 -0.80
C PRO A 113 -2.81 -20.07 -2.15
N MET A 114 -3.40 -19.60 -3.25
CA MET A 114 -2.95 -19.99 -4.58
C MET A 114 -1.59 -19.40 -4.93
N TYR A 115 -1.10 -18.45 -4.16
CA TYR A 115 0.18 -17.79 -4.39
C TYR A 115 1.16 -18.18 -3.30
N PRO A 116 2.43 -18.37 -3.64
CA PRO A 116 3.43 -18.74 -2.63
C PRO A 116 3.92 -17.57 -1.81
N ALA A 117 4.32 -17.83 -0.58
CA ALA A 117 5.02 -16.85 0.22
C ALA A 117 6.45 -16.74 -0.27
N ARG A 118 7.07 -15.58 -0.01
CA ARG A 118 8.45 -15.33 -0.41
C ARG A 118 9.24 -14.91 0.82
N THR A 119 10.36 -15.59 1.08
CA THR A 119 11.25 -15.20 2.15
C THR A 119 12.42 -14.42 1.59
N ILE A 120 12.72 -13.29 2.22
CA ILE A 120 13.82 -12.41 1.84
C ILE A 120 14.74 -12.34 3.03
N GLU A 121 16.02 -12.62 2.84
CA GLU A 121 16.93 -12.69 3.99
C GLU A 121 18.31 -12.17 3.64
N GLY A 122 19.04 -11.81 4.69
CA GLY A 122 20.41 -11.36 4.55
C GLY A 122 20.52 -10.08 3.76
N ALA A 123 21.50 -10.04 2.87
CA ALA A 123 21.74 -8.83 2.06
C ALA A 123 20.57 -8.48 1.16
N ASP A 124 19.72 -9.44 0.82
CA ASP A 124 18.58 -9.17 -0.04
C ASP A 124 17.55 -8.25 0.62
N LEU A 125 17.59 -8.15 1.94
CA LEU A 125 16.67 -7.26 2.64
C LEU A 125 16.86 -5.80 2.23
N GLU A 126 18.05 -5.44 1.78
CA GLU A 126 18.31 -4.07 1.33
C GLU A 126 17.52 -3.71 0.08
N ARG A 127 17.04 -4.71 -0.63
CA ARG A 127 16.25 -4.50 -1.85
C ARG A 127 14.75 -4.55 -1.59
N CYS A 128 14.35 -4.73 -0.33
CA CYS A 128 12.96 -4.80 0.04
C CYS A 128 12.60 -3.54 0.84
N HIS A 129 11.58 -2.83 0.38
CA HIS A 129 11.19 -1.57 0.99
C HIS A 129 9.75 -1.64 1.43
N ILE A 130 9.50 -1.23 2.67
CA ILE A 130 8.14 -1.04 3.14
C ILE A 130 7.79 0.41 2.85
N LEU A 131 6.75 0.60 2.05
CA LEU A 131 6.34 1.93 1.60
C LEU A 131 5.25 2.51 2.46
N GLY A 132 4.48 1.66 3.12
CA GLY A 132 3.39 2.13 3.95
C GLY A 132 2.49 1.02 4.40
N THR A 133 1.40 1.42 5.02
CA THR A 133 0.39 0.50 5.50
C THR A 133 -0.98 0.93 4.96
N PRO A 134 -1.86 -0.01 4.64
CA PRO A 134 -3.19 0.36 4.16
C PRO A 134 -3.95 1.08 5.26
N TRP A 135 -4.57 2.18 4.89
CA TRP A 135 -5.31 3.03 5.82
C TRP A 135 -6.80 2.95 5.57
N LEU A 136 -7.19 2.94 4.30
CA LEU A 136 -8.60 2.95 3.91
C LEU A 136 -8.73 2.20 2.60
N LEU A 137 -9.75 1.35 2.51
CA LEU A 137 -10.06 0.60 1.29
C LEU A 137 -11.27 1.23 0.62
N ILE A 138 -11.17 1.49 -0.66
CA ILE A 138 -12.26 2.07 -1.44
C ILE A 138 -12.62 1.10 -2.54
N ARG A 139 -13.87 0.65 -2.52
CA ARG A 139 -14.38 -0.28 -3.51
C ARG A 139 -15.70 0.22 -4.03
N ASN A 140 -15.82 0.27 -5.34
CA ASN A 140 -17.00 0.79 -5.99
C ASN A 140 -17.83 -0.37 -6.56
N PHE A 141 -18.97 -0.66 -5.97
CA PHE A 141 -19.81 -1.76 -6.41
C PHE A 141 -20.57 -1.46 -7.69
N ALA A 142 -20.86 -0.19 -7.94
CA ALA A 142 -21.62 0.18 -9.12
C ALA A 142 -20.79 0.18 -10.38
N LYS A 143 -19.50 0.04 -10.25
CA LYS A 143 -18.58 0.13 -11.35
C LYS A 143 -18.67 -1.07 -12.28
N LYS A 144 -18.62 -0.80 -13.54
CA LYS A 144 -18.63 -1.84 -14.57
C LYS A 144 -17.25 -2.07 -15.12
#